data_00d6016652d452fcfe78939679a3b188
#
_entry.id   00d6016652d452fcfe78939679a3b188
#
_cell.length_a   1.000
_cell.length_b   1.000
_cell.length_c   1.000
_cell.angle_alpha   90.00
_cell.angle_beta   90.00
_cell.angle_gamma   90.00
#
_symmetry.space_group_name_H-M   'P 1'
#
loop_
_entity.id
_entity.type
_entity.pdbx_description
1 polymer ?
#
loop_
_entity_poly.entity_id
_entity_poly.type
_entity_poly.pdbx_seq_one_letter_code
_entity_poly.pdbx_strand_id
1 'polypeptide(L)'
;MKHVTHVPRVTLFPFLSVLISTMGVLAFLSISFLLVIPENADDQSKPRNFQFEWVGAPGYVSPILIRCFKDRVEYFNLFENRDHTISLDQLLDQLEGEKSDLLSYLVQLSSLNISIKKQFGNTEYYPLILVYPDGVLTTELMLIVIDQIGGLNYGLEPMLPNWKVPYQQLEFKG
;
A
#
# COMPACT_ATOMS: atom_id res chain seq x y z
N MET A 1 -3.23 60.31 59.26
CA MET A 1 -3.79 59.40 58.30
C MET A 1 -2.64 58.53 57.75
N LYS A 2 -2.63 57.20 58.08
CA LYS A 2 -1.59 56.26 57.53
C LYS A 2 -2.17 55.57 56.33
N HIS A 3 -1.59 55.85 55.15
CA HIS A 3 -1.89 55.08 53.95
C HIS A 3 -1.29 53.71 54.02
N VAL A 4 -2.10 52.70 54.18
CA VAL A 4 -1.69 51.28 54.04
C VAL A 4 -1.63 50.96 52.56
N THR A 5 -0.42 50.88 52.00
CA THR A 5 -0.16 50.43 50.66
C THR A 5 -0.38 48.90 50.59
N HIS A 6 -1.49 48.47 50.00
CA HIS A 6 -1.73 47.07 49.67
C HIS A 6 -0.82 46.65 48.49
N VAL A 7 0.19 45.89 48.82
CA VAL A 7 1.01 45.23 47.80
C VAL A 7 0.24 44.01 47.28
N PRO A 8 -0.10 43.93 45.99
CA PRO A 8 -0.84 42.78 45.45
C PRO A 8 0.08 41.53 45.52
N ARG A 9 -0.32 40.54 46.31
CA ARG A 9 0.33 39.24 46.31
C ARG A 9 -0.04 38.52 45.04
N VAL A 10 0.88 38.48 44.07
CA VAL A 10 0.74 37.64 42.85
C VAL A 10 0.92 36.19 43.29
N THR A 11 -0.13 35.42 43.24
CA THR A 11 -0.08 33.97 43.50
C THR A 11 0.53 33.28 42.30
N LEU A 12 1.72 32.70 42.47
CA LEU A 12 2.44 31.93 41.43
C LEU A 12 1.79 30.55 41.17
N PHE A 13 0.77 30.20 41.95
CA PHE A 13 0.12 28.90 41.91
C PHE A 13 -0.51 28.57 40.54
N PRO A 14 -1.23 29.47 39.87
CA PRO A 14 -1.80 29.16 38.53
C PRO A 14 -0.72 28.93 37.49
N PHE A 15 0.40 29.65 37.55
CA PHE A 15 1.52 29.50 36.63
C PHE A 15 2.22 28.15 36.83
N LEU A 16 2.41 27.73 38.06
CA LEU A 16 3.02 26.43 38.38
C LEU A 16 2.14 25.27 37.90
N SER A 17 0.82 25.39 38.05
CA SER A 17 -0.15 24.38 37.57
C SER A 17 -0.10 24.19 36.05
N VAL A 18 -0.03 25.29 35.30
CA VAL A 18 0.10 25.23 33.83
C VAL A 18 1.43 24.60 33.42
N LEU A 19 2.51 24.92 34.08
CA LEU A 19 3.84 24.37 33.82
C LEU A 19 3.88 22.86 34.05
N ILE A 20 3.33 22.36 35.14
CA ILE A 20 3.27 20.93 35.45
C ILE A 20 2.39 20.20 34.41
N SER A 21 1.23 20.79 34.03
CA SER A 21 0.35 20.23 33.05
C SER A 21 1.01 20.09 31.66
N THR A 22 1.71 21.15 31.21
CA THR A 22 2.42 21.11 29.93
C THR A 22 3.58 20.11 29.93
N MET A 23 4.33 19.99 31.02
CA MET A 23 5.37 18.96 31.18
C MET A 23 4.79 17.54 31.11
N GLY A 24 3.63 17.31 31.73
CA GLY A 24 2.96 16.02 31.70
C GLY A 24 2.53 15.62 30.28
N VAL A 25 1.97 16.56 29.53
CA VAL A 25 1.56 16.31 28.12
C VAL A 25 2.79 16.03 27.25
N LEU A 26 3.87 16.80 27.38
CA LEU A 26 5.10 16.59 26.63
C LEU A 26 5.75 15.24 26.94
N ALA A 27 5.78 14.84 28.21
CA ALA A 27 6.31 13.54 28.63
C ALA A 27 5.45 12.39 28.03
N PHE A 28 4.13 12.51 28.08
CA PHE A 28 3.23 11.54 27.49
C PHE A 28 3.42 11.40 25.96
N LEU A 29 3.52 12.52 25.26
CA LEU A 29 3.77 12.51 23.82
C LEU A 29 5.13 11.89 23.51
N SER A 30 6.19 12.20 24.28
CA SER A 30 7.52 11.61 24.06
C SER A 30 7.51 10.10 24.26
N ILE A 31 6.83 9.58 25.27
CA ILE A 31 6.67 8.14 25.50
C ILE A 31 5.85 7.50 24.36
N SER A 32 4.76 8.15 23.93
CA SER A 32 3.94 7.67 22.83
C SER A 32 4.73 7.59 21.52
N PHE A 33 5.59 8.56 21.24
CA PHE A 33 6.49 8.52 20.08
C PHE A 33 7.49 7.37 20.17
N LEU A 34 8.07 7.10 21.35
CA LEU A 34 8.99 5.98 21.55
C LEU A 34 8.32 4.61 21.36
N LEU A 35 7.04 4.47 21.73
CA LEU A 35 6.28 3.24 21.52
C LEU A 35 5.83 3.03 20.07
N VAL A 36 5.71 4.11 19.30
CA VAL A 36 5.33 4.06 17.86
C VAL A 36 6.54 3.81 16.96
N ILE A 37 7.75 4.16 17.39
CA ILE A 37 8.96 3.84 16.62
C ILE A 37 9.19 2.34 16.77
N PRO A 38 9.04 1.53 15.70
CA PRO A 38 9.32 0.11 15.79
C PRO A 38 10.80 -0.07 16.13
N GLU A 39 11.07 -0.78 17.23
CA GLU A 39 12.41 -1.05 17.78
C GLU A 39 13.32 -1.88 16.84
N ASN A 40 12.88 -2.14 15.62
CA ASN A 40 13.51 -3.04 14.65
C ASN A 40 14.11 -2.33 13.42
N ALA A 41 14.65 -1.13 13.58
CA ALA A 41 15.36 -0.48 12.47
C ALA A 41 16.65 -1.26 12.05
N ASP A 42 17.19 -2.10 12.92
CA ASP A 42 18.43 -2.86 12.64
C ASP A 42 18.23 -4.30 12.11
N ASP A 43 17.01 -4.84 12.17
CA ASP A 43 16.73 -6.21 11.69
C ASP A 43 16.26 -6.26 10.21
N GLN A 44 16.38 -5.14 9.47
CA GLN A 44 15.96 -5.02 8.08
C GLN A 44 16.88 -5.75 7.08
N SER A 45 18.00 -6.36 7.53
CA SER A 45 18.96 -6.99 6.64
C SER A 45 18.67 -8.46 6.30
N LYS A 46 17.72 -9.11 6.95
CA LYS A 46 17.33 -10.47 6.61
C LYS A 46 16.07 -10.45 5.74
N PRO A 47 16.12 -10.98 4.49
CA PRO A 47 14.91 -11.15 3.69
C PRO A 47 13.97 -12.07 4.47
N ARG A 48 12.92 -11.52 5.03
CA ARG A 48 11.84 -12.32 5.61
C ARG A 48 11.13 -13.00 4.46
N ASN A 49 11.19 -14.31 4.41
CA ASN A 49 10.40 -15.12 3.47
C ASN A 49 8.95 -15.08 3.97
N PHE A 50 8.17 -14.11 3.47
CA PHE A 50 6.75 -14.03 3.78
C PHE A 50 6.02 -15.07 2.94
N GLN A 51 5.41 -16.02 3.59
CA GLN A 51 4.44 -16.88 2.96
C GLN A 51 3.12 -16.12 3.01
N PHE A 52 2.66 -15.65 1.85
CA PHE A 52 1.35 -15.00 1.76
C PHE A 52 0.27 -16.06 1.99
N GLU A 53 -0.39 -15.97 3.12
CA GLU A 53 -1.58 -16.75 3.40
C GLU A 53 -2.80 -15.83 3.21
N TRP A 54 -3.64 -16.16 2.26
CA TRP A 54 -4.87 -15.43 2.00
C TRP A 54 -5.90 -15.74 3.07
N VAL A 55 -5.87 -15.00 4.17
CA VAL A 55 -6.85 -15.17 5.23
C VAL A 55 -8.18 -14.60 4.77
N GLY A 56 -9.18 -15.47 4.59
CA GLY A 56 -10.55 -15.08 4.24
C GLY A 56 -10.84 -14.92 2.76
N ALA A 57 -9.85 -15.10 1.85
CA ALA A 57 -10.15 -15.15 0.43
C ALA A 57 -10.87 -16.47 0.08
N PRO A 58 -11.93 -16.43 -0.72
CA PRO A 58 -12.55 -17.63 -1.23
C PRO A 58 -11.53 -18.44 -2.04
N GLY A 59 -11.52 -19.78 -1.90
CA GLY A 59 -10.56 -20.66 -2.57
C GLY A 59 -10.60 -20.64 -4.12
N TYR A 60 -11.56 -19.91 -4.68
CA TYR A 60 -11.71 -19.71 -6.13
C TYR A 60 -11.07 -18.41 -6.64
N VAL A 61 -10.50 -17.57 -5.77
CA VAL A 61 -9.83 -16.33 -6.17
C VAL A 61 -8.34 -16.59 -6.28
N SER A 62 -7.77 -16.33 -7.47
CA SER A 62 -6.34 -16.44 -7.74
C SER A 62 -5.75 -15.04 -7.91
N PRO A 63 -4.93 -14.55 -6.95
CA PRO A 63 -4.34 -13.24 -7.06
C PRO A 63 -3.24 -13.20 -8.11
N ILE A 64 -3.22 -12.14 -8.89
CA ILE A 64 -2.12 -11.80 -9.79
C ILE A 64 -1.42 -10.59 -9.22
N LEU A 65 -0.15 -10.75 -8.90
CA LEU A 65 0.63 -9.70 -8.27
C LEU A 65 1.08 -8.66 -9.29
N ILE A 66 0.77 -7.39 -9.01
CA ILE A 66 1.25 -6.22 -9.73
C ILE A 66 2.03 -5.37 -8.73
N ARG A 67 3.32 -5.17 -8.98
CA ARG A 67 4.23 -4.46 -8.07
C ARG A 67 4.45 -3.05 -8.55
N CYS A 68 4.07 -2.05 -7.76
CA CYS A 68 4.23 -0.64 -8.08
C CYS A 68 5.41 -0.04 -7.32
N PHE A 69 6.49 0.28 -8.05
CA PHE A 69 7.68 0.96 -7.56
C PHE A 69 7.69 2.43 -8.01
N LYS A 70 8.64 3.20 -7.54
CA LYS A 70 8.77 4.63 -7.84
C LYS A 70 8.79 4.95 -9.34
N ASP A 71 9.49 4.12 -10.10
CA ASP A 71 9.86 4.36 -11.50
C ASP A 71 9.30 3.35 -12.48
N ARG A 72 8.63 2.31 -11.98
CA ARG A 72 8.13 1.20 -12.81
C ARG A 72 7.03 0.40 -12.14
N VAL A 73 6.30 -0.32 -12.99
CA VAL A 73 5.35 -1.36 -12.60
C VAL A 73 5.85 -2.70 -13.12
N GLU A 74 5.85 -3.71 -12.27
CA GLU A 74 6.21 -5.07 -12.62
C GLU A 74 5.01 -5.98 -12.43
N TYR A 75 4.70 -6.82 -13.41
CA TYR A 75 3.60 -7.78 -13.34
C TYR A 75 3.92 -9.08 -14.07
N PHE A 76 3.29 -10.16 -13.63
CA PHE A 76 3.39 -11.44 -14.30
C PHE A 76 2.27 -11.58 -15.35
N ASN A 77 2.65 -11.78 -16.61
CA ASN A 77 1.70 -12.02 -17.68
C ASN A 77 1.38 -13.52 -17.77
N LEU A 78 0.15 -13.89 -17.42
CA LEU A 78 -0.33 -15.27 -17.43
C LEU A 78 -0.31 -15.90 -18.82
N PHE A 79 -0.58 -15.12 -19.87
CA PHE A 79 -0.70 -15.62 -21.23
C PHE A 79 0.65 -15.89 -21.88
N GLU A 80 1.67 -15.11 -21.47
CA GLU A 80 3.02 -15.24 -21.97
C GLU A 80 3.94 -16.01 -21.02
N ASN A 81 3.46 -16.31 -19.81
CA ASN A 81 4.18 -16.99 -18.75
C ASN A 81 5.53 -16.35 -18.41
N ARG A 82 5.56 -15.03 -18.34
CA ARG A 82 6.76 -14.25 -18.04
C ARG A 82 6.46 -12.96 -17.30
N ASP A 83 7.50 -12.44 -16.63
CA ASP A 83 7.44 -11.13 -16.00
C ASP A 83 7.61 -10.01 -17.03
N HIS A 84 6.82 -8.96 -16.86
CA HIS A 84 6.89 -7.73 -17.61
C HIS A 84 7.21 -6.57 -16.69
N THR A 85 7.95 -5.61 -17.23
CA THR A 85 8.26 -4.36 -16.53
C THR A 85 7.90 -3.19 -17.45
N ILE A 86 7.16 -2.24 -16.92
CA ILE A 86 6.76 -1.02 -17.61
C ILE A 86 7.33 0.15 -16.81
N SER A 87 8.05 1.06 -17.47
CA SER A 87 8.54 2.28 -16.85
C SER A 87 7.41 3.28 -16.59
N LEU A 88 7.65 4.22 -15.69
CA LEU A 88 6.72 5.30 -15.41
C LEU A 88 6.39 6.12 -16.68
N ASP A 89 7.40 6.39 -17.52
CA ASP A 89 7.19 7.14 -18.77
C ASP A 89 6.27 6.38 -19.72
N GLN A 90 6.50 5.07 -19.91
CA GLN A 90 5.62 4.22 -20.71
C GLN A 90 4.19 4.16 -20.14
N LEU A 91 4.03 4.19 -18.81
CA LEU A 91 2.72 4.21 -18.18
C LEU A 91 1.99 5.53 -18.44
N LEU A 92 2.70 6.64 -18.48
CA LEU A 92 2.15 7.96 -18.85
C LEU A 92 1.74 8.02 -20.34
N ASP A 93 2.59 7.53 -21.24
CA ASP A 93 2.27 7.44 -22.69
C ASP A 93 0.99 6.64 -22.95
N GLN A 94 0.77 5.60 -22.16
CA GLN A 94 -0.44 4.78 -22.20
C GLN A 94 -1.71 5.54 -21.85
N LEU A 95 -1.63 6.47 -20.92
CA LEU A 95 -2.77 7.33 -20.54
C LEU A 95 -3.09 8.35 -21.63
N GLU A 96 -2.12 8.72 -22.46
CA GLU A 96 -2.29 9.64 -23.61
C GLU A 96 -2.86 8.95 -24.86
N GLY A 97 -3.11 7.63 -24.82
CA GLY A 97 -3.84 6.90 -25.86
C GLY A 97 -2.97 6.00 -26.76
N GLU A 98 -1.71 5.78 -26.41
CA GLU A 98 -0.91 4.76 -27.07
C GLU A 98 -1.34 3.34 -26.66
N LYS A 99 -1.23 2.39 -27.59
CA LYS A 99 -1.53 0.99 -27.33
C LYS A 99 -0.58 0.43 -26.29
N SER A 100 -1.14 -0.02 -25.18
CA SER A 100 -0.40 -0.53 -24.04
C SER A 100 -0.47 -2.05 -23.97
N ASP A 101 0.67 -2.66 -23.76
CA ASP A 101 0.74 -4.09 -23.48
C ASP A 101 0.02 -4.42 -22.17
N LEU A 102 0.11 -3.53 -21.17
CA LEU A 102 -0.56 -3.66 -19.89
C LEU A 102 -2.08 -3.57 -20.03
N LEU A 103 -2.58 -2.57 -20.75
CA LEU A 103 -4.01 -2.43 -21.01
C LEU A 103 -4.55 -3.66 -21.75
N SER A 104 -3.82 -4.10 -22.78
CA SER A 104 -4.18 -5.31 -23.53
C SER A 104 -4.22 -6.56 -22.65
N TYR A 105 -3.25 -6.71 -21.76
CA TYR A 105 -3.19 -7.79 -20.78
C TYR A 105 -4.38 -7.76 -19.82
N LEU A 106 -4.69 -6.61 -19.24
CA LEU A 106 -5.80 -6.47 -18.29
C LEU A 106 -7.17 -6.68 -18.96
N VAL A 107 -7.33 -6.25 -20.22
CA VAL A 107 -8.55 -6.54 -21.01
C VAL A 107 -8.68 -8.05 -21.28
N GLN A 108 -7.59 -8.73 -21.63
CA GLN A 108 -7.58 -10.18 -21.79
C GLN A 108 -7.93 -10.89 -20.49
N LEU A 109 -7.39 -10.43 -19.35
CA LEU A 109 -7.68 -10.94 -18.02
C LEU A 109 -9.16 -10.79 -17.65
N SER A 110 -9.74 -9.61 -17.90
CA SER A 110 -11.17 -9.37 -17.70
C SER A 110 -12.03 -10.29 -18.56
N SER A 111 -11.66 -10.49 -19.83
CA SER A 111 -12.34 -11.38 -20.76
C SER A 111 -12.25 -12.85 -20.31
N LEU A 112 -11.09 -13.25 -19.79
CA LEU A 112 -10.86 -14.58 -19.22
C LEU A 112 -11.78 -14.83 -18.03
N ASN A 113 -11.86 -13.89 -17.10
CA ASN A 113 -12.74 -13.98 -15.93
C ASN A 113 -14.21 -14.14 -16.32
N ILE A 114 -14.67 -13.38 -17.30
CA ILE A 114 -16.03 -13.51 -17.84
C ILE A 114 -16.27 -14.91 -18.44
N SER A 115 -15.30 -15.44 -19.16
CA SER A 115 -15.38 -16.75 -19.81
C SER A 115 -15.39 -17.89 -18.82
N ILE A 116 -14.50 -17.84 -17.81
CA ILE A 116 -14.41 -18.83 -16.73
C ILE A 116 -15.70 -18.84 -15.91
N LYS A 117 -16.20 -17.66 -15.54
CA LYS A 117 -17.44 -17.54 -14.78
C LYS A 117 -18.63 -18.17 -15.50
N LYS A 118 -18.66 -18.11 -16.84
CA LYS A 118 -19.71 -18.74 -17.64
C LYS A 118 -19.58 -20.26 -17.72
N GLN A 119 -18.36 -20.81 -17.77
CA GLN A 119 -18.11 -22.23 -18.03
C GLN A 119 -17.91 -23.07 -16.77
N PHE A 120 -17.20 -22.55 -15.78
CA PHE A 120 -16.72 -23.30 -14.61
C PHE A 120 -17.17 -22.72 -13.26
N GLY A 121 -17.84 -21.62 -13.27
CA GLY A 121 -18.61 -21.08 -12.12
C GLY A 121 -17.82 -20.31 -11.07
N ASN A 122 -16.56 -20.58 -10.79
CA ASN A 122 -16.00 -20.09 -9.53
C ASN A 122 -14.53 -19.63 -9.51
N THR A 123 -13.77 -19.65 -10.58
CA THR A 123 -12.40 -19.14 -10.55
C THR A 123 -12.37 -17.70 -11.06
N GLU A 124 -11.80 -16.79 -10.28
CA GLU A 124 -11.62 -15.39 -10.66
C GLU A 124 -10.13 -15.03 -10.46
N TYR A 125 -9.52 -14.51 -11.52
CA TYR A 125 -8.19 -13.92 -11.45
C TYR A 125 -8.30 -12.48 -10.96
N TYR A 126 -7.61 -12.16 -9.89
CA TYR A 126 -7.77 -10.94 -9.16
C TYR A 126 -6.46 -10.15 -9.11
N PRO A 127 -6.34 -9.00 -9.77
CA PRO A 127 -5.18 -8.15 -9.65
C PRO A 127 -4.99 -7.67 -8.21
N LEU A 128 -3.87 -8.03 -7.61
CA LEU A 128 -3.42 -7.52 -6.32
C LEU A 128 -2.26 -6.58 -6.52
N ILE A 129 -2.51 -5.31 -6.28
CA ILE A 129 -1.53 -4.25 -6.47
C ILE A 129 -0.74 -4.08 -5.17
N LEU A 130 0.55 -4.38 -5.23
CA LEU A 130 1.49 -4.22 -4.14
C LEU A 130 2.10 -2.82 -4.20
N VAL A 131 1.71 -1.97 -3.24
CA VAL A 131 2.08 -0.56 -3.19
C VAL A 131 3.33 -0.38 -2.34
N TYR A 132 4.49 -0.17 -2.97
CA TYR A 132 5.70 0.18 -2.24
C TYR A 132 5.68 1.65 -1.81
N PRO A 133 6.38 2.06 -0.73
CA PRO A 133 6.27 3.40 -0.14
C PRO A 133 6.55 4.56 -1.11
N ASP A 134 7.42 4.35 -2.07
CA ASP A 134 7.78 5.30 -3.12
C ASP A 134 7.02 5.06 -4.44
N GLY A 135 6.16 4.03 -4.50
CA GLY A 135 5.35 3.63 -5.64
C GLY A 135 3.93 4.19 -5.68
N VAL A 136 3.60 5.20 -4.87
CA VAL A 136 2.24 5.75 -4.80
C VAL A 136 1.80 6.33 -6.14
N LEU A 137 2.65 7.10 -6.81
CA LEU A 137 2.33 7.72 -8.10
C LEU A 137 2.06 6.67 -9.18
N THR A 138 2.91 5.66 -9.30
CA THR A 138 2.73 4.56 -10.27
C THR A 138 1.48 3.75 -9.95
N THR A 139 1.11 3.63 -8.69
CA THR A 139 -0.13 2.99 -8.26
C THR A 139 -1.35 3.80 -8.72
N GLU A 140 -1.36 5.11 -8.51
CA GLU A 140 -2.47 5.97 -8.95
C GLU A 140 -2.66 5.90 -10.47
N LEU A 141 -1.58 5.96 -11.25
CA LEU A 141 -1.63 5.81 -12.70
C LEU A 141 -2.14 4.42 -13.11
N MET A 142 -1.69 3.38 -12.42
CA MET A 142 -2.17 2.01 -12.64
C MET A 142 -3.67 1.87 -12.37
N LEU A 143 -4.19 2.51 -11.32
CA LEU A 143 -5.62 2.51 -11.01
C LEU A 143 -6.44 3.20 -12.13
N ILE A 144 -5.94 4.31 -12.68
CA ILE A 144 -6.59 4.98 -13.81
C ILE A 144 -6.68 4.02 -15.02
N VAL A 145 -5.62 3.25 -15.31
CA VAL A 145 -5.62 2.26 -16.39
C VAL A 145 -6.65 1.15 -16.12
N ILE A 146 -6.75 0.66 -14.89
CA ILE A 146 -7.75 -0.36 -14.52
C ILE A 146 -9.17 0.18 -14.63
N ASP A 147 -9.41 1.41 -14.19
CA ASP A 147 -10.73 2.04 -14.23
C ASP A 147 -11.23 2.26 -15.66
N GLN A 148 -10.32 2.47 -16.63
CA GLN A 148 -10.68 2.56 -18.06
C GLN A 148 -11.28 1.26 -18.61
N ILE A 149 -10.90 0.11 -18.04
CA ILE A 149 -11.39 -1.20 -18.51
C ILE A 149 -12.82 -1.45 -18.04
N GLY A 150 -13.14 -1.01 -16.82
CA GLY A 150 -14.42 -1.24 -16.16
C GLY A 150 -14.66 -2.72 -15.79
N GLY A 151 -15.17 -2.95 -14.59
CA GLY A 151 -15.61 -4.28 -14.17
C GLY A 151 -14.49 -5.28 -13.78
N LEU A 152 -13.25 -4.84 -13.71
CA LEU A 152 -12.15 -5.63 -13.15
C LEU A 152 -11.98 -5.30 -11.67
N ASN A 153 -12.26 -6.25 -10.80
CA ASN A 153 -12.02 -6.11 -9.37
C ASN A 153 -10.51 -6.16 -9.11
N TYR A 154 -10.02 -5.38 -8.15
CA TYR A 154 -8.62 -5.36 -7.75
C TYR A 154 -8.49 -5.15 -6.24
N GLY A 155 -7.33 -5.47 -5.68
CA GLY A 155 -6.96 -5.18 -4.31
C GLY A 155 -5.69 -4.35 -4.23
N LEU A 156 -5.56 -3.61 -3.13
CA LEU A 156 -4.38 -2.83 -2.80
C LEU A 156 -3.76 -3.38 -1.52
N GLU A 157 -2.48 -3.68 -1.55
CA GLU A 157 -1.72 -4.13 -0.39
C GLU A 157 -0.51 -3.23 -0.18
N PRO A 158 -0.45 -2.47 0.92
CA PRO A 158 0.72 -1.65 1.22
C PRO A 158 1.90 -2.53 1.62
N MET A 159 3.06 -2.25 1.01
CA MET A 159 4.29 -3.00 1.21
C MET A 159 5.31 -2.20 2.01
N LEU A 160 6.08 -2.87 2.86
CA LEU A 160 7.25 -2.24 3.47
C LEU A 160 8.45 -2.22 2.49
N PRO A 161 9.39 -1.26 2.64
CA PRO A 161 10.48 -1.06 1.67
C PRO A 161 11.32 -2.30 1.39
N ASN A 162 11.45 -3.17 2.39
CA ASN A 162 12.32 -4.36 2.32
C ASN A 162 11.56 -5.68 2.15
N TRP A 163 10.26 -5.59 1.94
CA TRP A 163 9.47 -6.80 1.72
C TRP A 163 9.67 -7.29 0.29
N LYS A 164 10.13 -8.53 0.17
CA LYS A 164 10.22 -9.24 -1.10
C LYS A 164 9.12 -10.27 -1.15
N VAL A 165 8.26 -10.11 -2.14
CA VAL A 165 7.25 -11.13 -2.43
C VAL A 165 7.93 -12.23 -3.23
N PRO A 166 7.84 -13.51 -2.83
CA PRO A 166 8.34 -14.60 -3.64
C PRO A 166 7.59 -14.60 -4.98
N TYR A 167 8.32 -14.88 -6.06
CA TYR A 167 7.72 -15.04 -7.39
C TYR A 167 6.62 -16.10 -7.29
N GLN A 168 5.42 -15.74 -7.68
CA GLN A 168 4.34 -16.70 -7.84
C GLN A 168 4.57 -17.47 -9.13
N GLN A 169 5.16 -18.66 -9.03
CA GLN A 169 4.93 -19.67 -10.05
C GLN A 169 3.50 -20.18 -9.83
N LEU A 170 2.56 -19.65 -10.59
CA LEU A 170 1.22 -20.23 -10.65
C LEU A 170 1.37 -21.58 -11.37
N GLU A 171 1.50 -22.65 -10.58
CA GLU A 171 1.32 -24.00 -11.12
C GLU A 171 -0.15 -24.13 -11.52
N PHE A 172 -0.42 -24.04 -12.82
CA PHE A 172 -1.70 -24.48 -13.36
C PHE A 172 -1.80 -25.98 -13.10
N LYS A 173 -2.51 -26.38 -12.06
CA LYS A 173 -3.01 -27.74 -11.95
C LYS A 173 -4.10 -27.91 -13.01
N GLY A 174 -3.67 -28.45 -14.15
CA GLY A 174 -4.56 -28.90 -15.23
C GLY A 174 -5.47 -30.06 -14.81
#